data_b7f4470f7f6e1ae9e7e0a66b26f382ba
#
_entry.id   b7f4470f7f6e1ae9e7e0a66b26f382ba
#
_cell.length_a   1.000
_cell.length_b   1.000
_cell.length_c   1.000
_cell.angle_alpha   90.00
_cell.angle_beta   90.00
_cell.angle_gamma   90.00
#
_symmetry.space_group_name_H-M   'P 1'
#
loop_
_entity.id
_entity.type
_entity.pdbx_description
1 polymer ?
#
loop_
_entity_poly.entity_id
_entity_poly.type
_entity_poly.pdbx_seq_one_letter_code
_entity_poly.pdbx_strand_id
1 'polypeptide(L)' 'MNITEFAAYAGVSKAAVSRYFNGGYLSQEKRDLIANAVEATGYHPSLQAQMLRTRRTRQVL' A
#
# COMPACT_ATOMS: atom_id res chain seq x y z
N MET A 1 2.43 6.10 7.63
CA MET A 1 2.96 4.73 7.55
C MET A 1 3.71 4.55 6.24
N ASN A 2 4.89 3.94 6.28
CA ASN A 2 5.63 3.66 5.07
C ASN A 2 5.58 2.17 4.76
N ILE A 3 6.18 1.78 3.63
CA ILE A 3 6.09 0.37 3.20
C ILE A 3 6.73 -0.58 4.20
N THR A 4 7.81 -0.15 4.87
CA THR A 4 8.47 -0.98 5.86
C THR A 4 7.54 -1.26 7.03
N GLU A 5 6.88 -0.23 7.52
CA GLU A 5 5.92 -0.39 8.63
C GLU A 5 4.73 -1.22 8.21
N PHE A 6 4.22 -0.97 7.01
CA PHE A 6 3.08 -1.72 6.51
C PHE A 6 3.42 -3.20 6.37
N ALA A 7 4.58 -3.52 5.81
CA ALA A 7 4.99 -4.91 5.65
C ALA A 7 5.10 -5.61 7.00
N ALA A 8 5.66 -4.92 7.99
CA ALA A 8 5.75 -5.48 9.34
C ALA A 8 4.37 -5.73 9.93
N TYR A 9 3.46 -4.79 9.72
CA TYR A 9 2.09 -4.92 10.21
C TYR A 9 1.40 -6.13 9.57
N ALA A 10 1.55 -6.28 8.26
CA ALA A 10 0.92 -7.38 7.54
C ALA A 10 1.60 -8.73 7.77
N GLY A 11 2.83 -8.71 8.25
CA GLY A 11 3.56 -9.96 8.47
C GLY A 11 4.18 -10.52 7.21
N VAL A 12 4.52 -9.67 6.25
CA VAL A 12 5.13 -10.09 4.98
C VAL A 12 6.32 -9.20 4.68
N SER A 13 7.08 -9.55 3.62
CA SER A 13 8.23 -8.76 3.22
C SER A 13 7.80 -7.55 2.41
N LYS A 14 8.69 -6.56 2.32
CA LYS A 14 8.43 -5.40 1.47
C LYS A 14 8.26 -5.80 0.02
N ALA A 15 9.01 -6.80 -0.43
CA ALA A 15 8.88 -7.30 -1.79
C ALA A 15 7.50 -7.85 -2.04
N ALA A 16 6.93 -8.56 -1.07
CA ALA A 16 5.58 -9.09 -1.20
C ALA A 16 4.56 -7.97 -1.31
N VAL A 17 4.70 -6.93 -0.50
CA VAL A 17 3.80 -5.79 -0.57
C VAL A 17 3.88 -5.12 -1.94
N SER A 18 5.09 -4.93 -2.43
CA SER A 18 5.29 -4.33 -3.75
C SER A 18 4.63 -5.16 -4.84
N ARG A 19 4.78 -6.47 -4.79
CA ARG A 19 4.15 -7.35 -5.76
C ARG A 19 2.63 -7.27 -5.71
N TYR A 20 2.09 -7.16 -4.51
CA TYR A 20 0.64 -7.08 -4.35
C TYR A 20 0.09 -5.86 -5.09
N PHE A 21 0.70 -4.71 -4.88
CA PHE A 21 0.21 -3.47 -5.48
C PHE A 21 0.54 -3.34 -6.96
N ASN A 22 1.57 -4.05 -7.43
CA ASN A 22 1.95 -4.01 -8.83
C ASN A 22 1.37 -5.15 -9.66
N GLY A 23 0.54 -5.98 -9.05
CA GLY A 23 -0.07 -7.08 -9.77
C GLY A 23 0.83 -8.28 -9.95
N GLY A 24 1.92 -8.40 -9.18
CA GLY A 24 2.79 -9.54 -9.26
C GLY A 24 2.19 -10.77 -8.60
N TYR A 25 2.84 -11.91 -8.80
CA TYR A 25 2.36 -13.16 -8.24
C TYR A 25 2.60 -13.23 -6.74
N LEU A 26 1.59 -13.63 -6.00
CA LEU A 26 1.68 -13.88 -4.57
C LEU A 26 0.81 -15.07 -4.24
N SER A 27 1.19 -15.83 -3.20
CA SER A 27 0.34 -16.90 -2.72
C SER A 27 -0.93 -16.29 -2.11
N GLN A 28 -1.99 -17.08 -2.07
CA GLN A 28 -3.25 -16.60 -1.52
C GLN A 28 -3.09 -16.16 -0.07
N GLU A 29 -2.29 -16.88 0.68
CA GLU A 29 -2.05 -16.55 2.08
C GLU A 29 -1.48 -15.14 2.24
N LYS A 30 -0.47 -14.81 1.46
CA LYS A 30 0.15 -13.48 1.53
C LYS A 30 -0.79 -12.41 1.02
N ARG A 31 -1.56 -12.71 -0.01
CA ARG A 31 -2.55 -11.76 -0.50
C ARG A 31 -3.57 -11.43 0.56
N ASP A 32 -4.05 -12.44 1.27
CA ASP A 32 -5.03 -12.22 2.32
C ASP A 32 -4.46 -11.37 3.44
N LEU A 33 -3.22 -11.64 3.84
CA LEU A 33 -2.57 -10.85 4.89
C LEU A 33 -2.47 -9.39 4.49
N ILE A 34 -2.05 -9.14 3.26
CA ILE A 34 -1.89 -7.77 2.78
C ILE A 34 -3.24 -7.10 2.63
N ALA A 35 -4.22 -7.80 2.08
CA ALA A 35 -5.55 -7.23 1.90
C ALA A 35 -6.17 -6.83 3.24
N ASN A 36 -6.04 -7.68 4.25
CA ASN A 36 -6.54 -7.36 5.57
C ASN A 36 -5.82 -6.16 6.17
N ALA A 37 -4.51 -6.07 5.96
CA ALA A 37 -3.73 -4.95 6.45
C ALA A 37 -4.13 -3.65 5.76
N VAL A 38 -4.40 -3.71 4.46
CA VAL A 38 -4.87 -2.53 3.72
C VAL A 38 -6.19 -2.04 4.29
N GLU A 39 -7.12 -2.95 4.55
CA GLU A 39 -8.39 -2.55 5.11
C GLU A 39 -8.25 -1.95 6.50
N ALA A 40 -7.36 -2.50 7.30
CA ALA A 40 -7.18 -2.03 8.68
C ALA A 40 -6.48 -0.68 8.75
N THR A 41 -5.52 -0.44 7.86
CA THR A 41 -4.68 0.77 7.92
C THR A 41 -5.02 1.81 6.88
N GLY A 42 -5.64 1.41 5.79
CA GLY A 42 -5.90 2.31 4.67
C GLY A 42 -4.65 2.64 3.88
N TYR A 43 -3.56 1.92 4.08
CA TYR A 43 -2.32 2.19 3.39
C TYR A 43 -2.40 1.83 1.92
N HIS A 44 -1.83 2.70 1.07
CA HIS A 44 -1.75 2.43 -0.36
C HIS A 44 -0.70 3.35 -0.96
N PRO A 45 0.39 2.81 -1.53
CA PRO A 45 1.49 3.65 -2.04
C PRO A 45 1.05 4.67 -3.08
N SER A 46 0.21 4.24 -4.01
CA SER A 46 -0.27 5.12 -5.07
C SER A 46 -1.18 6.21 -4.53
N LEU A 47 -1.93 5.90 -3.49
CA LEU A 47 -2.84 6.86 -2.91
C LEU A 47 -2.09 8.05 -2.31
N GLN A 48 -0.97 7.80 -1.65
CA GLN A 48 -0.17 8.87 -1.10
C GLN A 48 0.31 9.83 -2.17
N ALA A 49 0.77 9.30 -3.28
CA ALA A 49 1.22 10.13 -4.39
C ALA A 49 0.08 10.96 -4.96
N GLN A 50 -1.09 10.34 -5.10
CA GLN A 50 -2.25 11.03 -5.60
C GLN A 50 -2.72 12.14 -4.67
N MET A 51 -2.67 11.90 -3.39
CA MET A 51 -3.07 12.90 -2.42
C MET A 51 -2.18 14.12 -2.48
N LEU A 52 -0.88 13.92 -2.66
CA LEU A 52 0.04 15.03 -2.79
C LEU A 52 -0.26 15.85 -4.03
N ARG A 53 -0.53 15.18 -5.14
CA ARG A 53 -0.87 15.88 -6.37
C ARG A 53 -2.17 16.65 -6.24
N THR A 54 -3.15 16.04 -5.63
CA THR A 54 -4.46 16.67 -5.45
C THR A 54 -4.32 17.96 -4.66
N ARG A 55 -3.50 17.94 -3.64
CA ARG A 55 -3.27 19.15 -2.84
C ARG A 55 -2.68 20.26 -3.67
N ARG A 56 -1.71 19.93 -4.52
CA ARG A 56 -1.13 20.93 -5.41
C ARG A 56 -2.17 21.51 -6.35
N THR A 57 -2.98 20.64 -6.91
CA THR A 57 -4.01 21.08 -7.85
C THR A 57 -4.97 22.04 -7.18
N ARG A 58 -5.31 21.76 -5.96
CA ARG A 58 -6.21 22.63 -5.23
C ARG A 58 -5.63 24.00 -5.00
N GLN A 59 -4.34 24.05 -4.74
CA GLN A 59 -3.69 25.31 -4.51
C GLN A 59 -3.73 26.18 -5.75
N VAL A 60 -3.70 25.56 -6.89
CA VAL A 60 -3.77 26.30 -8.13
C VAL A 60 -5.13 26.96 -8.32
N LEU A 61 -6.12 26.32 -7.84
CA LEU A 61 -7.48 26.85 -7.93
C LEU A 61 -7.72 27.94 -6.90
#